data_3ea47caf7fdac8d9120698470cc5b095
#
_entry.id   3ea47caf7fdac8d9120698470cc5b095
#
_cell.length_a   1.000
_cell.length_b   1.000
_cell.length_c   1.000
_cell.angle_alpha   90.00
_cell.angle_beta   90.00
_cell.angle_gamma   90.00
#
_symmetry.space_group_name_H-M   'P 1'
#
loop_
_entity.id
_entity.type
_entity.pdbx_description
1 polymer ?
#
loop_
_entity_poly.entity_id
_entity_poly.type
_entity_poly.pdbx_seq_one_letter_code
_entity_poly.pdbx_strand_id
1 'polypeptide(L)'
;MGNDAGGEIRGGVRTGIVAHPDSPLLWALLAEQELKQQEGAEPAAFITAYAYARTGYHRSLDRLRGNGWKGWGPVPFSHEPNQGVLRAIAALGHAAKAIGEDDEYDRIRQMLSDADPDSVATLLD
;
A
#
# COMPACT_ATOMS: atom_id res chain seq x y z
N MET A 1 -20.21 5.29 20.71
CA MET A 1 -19.85 5.02 20.48
C MET A 1 -18.99 4.87 20.52
N GLY A 2 -18.96 5.02 20.91
CA GLY A 2 -17.98 4.80 21.04
C GLY A 2 -17.17 4.33 20.36
N ASN A 3 -16.93 4.54 20.33
CA ASN A 3 -16.02 4.49 19.50
C ASN A 3 -14.72 4.41 20.04
N ASP A 4 -14.29 3.35 20.23
CA ASP A 4 -12.94 3.03 20.23
C ASP A 4 -12.43 3.32 18.85
N ALA A 5 -11.59 4.28 18.75
CA ALA A 5 -11.08 4.74 17.47
C ALA A 5 -10.36 3.64 16.70
N GLY A 6 -9.64 2.75 17.40
CA GLY A 6 -8.96 1.64 16.75
C GLY A 6 -9.94 0.63 16.15
N GLY A 7 -11.02 0.32 16.88
CA GLY A 7 -12.05 -0.58 16.38
C GLY A 7 -12.79 0.01 15.21
N GLU A 8 -13.08 1.31 15.27
CA GLU A 8 -13.72 2.00 14.18
C GLU A 8 -12.86 2.00 12.93
N ILE A 9 -11.58 2.28 13.07
CA ILE A 9 -10.69 2.32 11.92
C ILE A 9 -10.67 0.97 11.22
N ARG A 10 -10.53 -0.13 11.98
CA ARG A 10 -10.53 -1.47 11.38
C ARG A 10 -11.86 -1.79 10.71
N GLY A 11 -12.96 -1.54 11.41
CA GLY A 11 -14.29 -1.76 10.87
C GLY A 11 -14.55 -0.85 9.69
N GLY A 12 -14.14 0.42 9.81
CA GLY A 12 -14.31 1.41 8.76
C GLY A 12 -13.54 1.06 7.49
N VAL A 13 -12.30 0.58 7.62
CA VAL A 13 -11.49 0.19 6.46
C VAL A 13 -12.13 -0.97 5.71
N ARG A 14 -12.50 -2.04 6.41
CA ARG A 14 -13.12 -3.20 5.76
C ARG A 14 -14.45 -2.85 5.14
N THR A 15 -15.28 -2.12 5.86
CA THR A 15 -16.57 -1.64 5.34
C THR A 15 -16.36 -0.74 4.14
N GLY A 16 -15.36 0.15 4.21
CA GLY A 16 -15.00 1.03 3.11
C GLY A 16 -14.58 0.26 1.87
N ILE A 17 -13.82 -0.83 2.03
CA ILE A 17 -13.39 -1.66 0.90
C ILE A 17 -14.59 -2.32 0.23
N VAL A 18 -15.57 -2.80 1.01
CA VAL A 18 -16.79 -3.38 0.42
C VAL A 18 -17.51 -2.35 -0.42
N ALA A 19 -17.59 -1.11 0.04
CA ALA A 19 -18.22 -0.03 -0.69
C ALA A 19 -17.36 0.48 -1.87
N HIS A 20 -16.02 0.45 -1.71
CA HIS A 20 -15.08 1.00 -2.69
C HIS A 20 -13.90 0.04 -2.88
N PRO A 21 -14.13 -1.13 -3.51
CA PRO A 21 -13.07 -2.14 -3.65
C PRO A 21 -11.92 -1.69 -4.57
N ASP A 22 -12.12 -0.61 -5.31
CA ASP A 22 -11.13 -0.03 -6.21
C ASP A 22 -10.22 1.00 -5.55
N SER A 23 -10.39 1.27 -4.25
CA SER A 23 -9.63 2.31 -3.55
C SER A 23 -8.23 1.82 -3.16
N PRO A 24 -7.16 2.35 -3.77
CA PRO A 24 -5.80 1.99 -3.33
C PRO A 24 -5.54 2.34 -1.87
N LEU A 25 -6.04 3.49 -1.41
CA LEU A 25 -5.80 3.93 -0.02
C LEU A 25 -6.38 2.95 0.99
N LEU A 26 -7.61 2.48 0.77
CA LEU A 26 -8.24 1.57 1.73
C LEU A 26 -7.50 0.24 1.81
N TRP A 27 -7.05 -0.30 0.68
CA TRP A 27 -6.24 -1.51 0.67
C TRP A 27 -4.87 -1.27 1.33
N ALA A 28 -4.28 -0.10 1.11
CA ALA A 28 -3.03 0.28 1.77
C ALA A 28 -3.19 0.30 3.29
N LEU A 29 -4.26 0.93 3.78
CA LEU A 29 -4.53 1.01 5.21
C LEU A 29 -4.72 -0.38 5.82
N LEU A 30 -5.43 -1.27 5.14
CA LEU A 30 -5.65 -2.62 5.62
C LEU A 30 -4.32 -3.39 5.69
N ALA A 31 -3.48 -3.26 4.65
CA ALA A 31 -2.18 -3.90 4.62
C ALA A 31 -1.27 -3.36 5.74
N GLU A 32 -1.26 -2.04 5.94
CA GLU A 32 -0.45 -1.40 6.98
C GLU A 32 -0.86 -1.88 8.38
N GLN A 33 -2.16 -2.01 8.62
CA GLN A 33 -2.65 -2.54 9.90
C GLN A 33 -2.16 -3.96 10.13
N GLU A 34 -2.23 -4.79 9.11
CA GLU A 34 -1.80 -6.18 9.22
C GLU A 34 -0.28 -6.28 9.43
N LEU A 35 0.50 -5.47 8.71
CA LEU A 35 1.96 -5.41 8.90
C LEU A 35 2.30 -5.05 10.34
N LYS A 36 1.61 -4.08 10.90
CA LYS A 36 1.85 -3.65 12.27
C LYS A 36 1.48 -4.73 13.28
N GLN A 37 0.37 -5.42 13.07
CA GLN A 37 -0.08 -6.48 13.96
C GLN A 37 0.90 -7.64 14.02
N GLN A 38 1.58 -7.92 12.91
CA GLN A 38 2.53 -9.03 12.82
C GLN A 38 3.98 -8.63 13.10
N GLU A 39 4.20 -7.40 13.54
CA GLU A 39 5.54 -6.88 13.81
C GLU A 39 6.30 -7.80 14.76
N GLY A 40 7.50 -8.20 14.37
CA GLY A 40 8.32 -9.13 15.14
C GLY A 40 8.02 -10.61 14.92
N ALA A 41 6.98 -10.94 14.14
CA ALA A 41 6.63 -12.32 13.86
C ALA A 41 7.51 -12.92 12.76
N GLU A 42 7.39 -14.23 12.56
CA GLU A 42 8.12 -14.92 11.49
C GLU A 42 7.56 -14.56 10.12
N PRO A 43 8.32 -14.78 9.04
CA PRO A 43 7.89 -14.37 7.68
C PRO A 43 6.50 -14.88 7.28
N ALA A 44 6.16 -16.12 7.61
CA ALA A 44 4.86 -16.69 7.22
C ALA A 44 3.67 -15.89 7.78
N ALA A 45 3.85 -15.19 8.89
CA ALA A 45 2.79 -14.37 9.49
C ALA A 45 2.41 -13.16 8.63
N PHE A 46 3.27 -12.79 7.67
CA PHE A 46 3.05 -11.61 6.83
C PHE A 46 2.37 -11.91 5.50
N ILE A 47 1.98 -13.17 5.24
CA ILE A 47 1.36 -13.53 3.97
C ILE A 47 0.04 -12.82 3.74
N THR A 48 -0.77 -12.66 4.79
CA THR A 48 -2.04 -11.94 4.69
C THR A 48 -1.79 -10.47 4.32
N ALA A 49 -0.81 -9.83 4.96
CA ALA A 49 -0.44 -8.45 4.64
C ALA A 49 0.00 -8.34 3.17
N TYR A 50 0.78 -9.32 2.71
CA TYR A 50 1.23 -9.36 1.32
C TYR A 50 0.04 -9.41 0.36
N ALA A 51 -0.96 -10.25 0.66
CA ALA A 51 -2.15 -10.38 -0.19
C ALA A 51 -2.92 -9.06 -0.26
N TYR A 52 -3.12 -8.40 0.87
CA TYR A 52 -3.78 -7.10 0.92
C TYR A 52 -3.00 -6.05 0.14
N ALA A 53 -1.69 -6.00 0.35
CA ALA A 53 -0.82 -5.04 -0.32
C ALA A 53 -0.80 -5.27 -1.83
N ARG A 54 -0.78 -6.52 -2.25
CA ARG A 54 -0.79 -6.86 -3.68
C ARG A 54 -2.07 -6.37 -4.33
N THR A 55 -3.21 -6.54 -3.67
CA THR A 55 -4.48 -6.04 -4.17
C THR A 55 -4.45 -4.52 -4.30
N GLY A 56 -3.97 -3.82 -3.26
CA GLY A 56 -3.85 -2.36 -3.31
C GLY A 56 -2.94 -1.89 -4.43
N TYR A 57 -1.84 -2.59 -4.65
CA TYR A 57 -0.90 -2.30 -5.72
C TYR A 57 -1.59 -2.39 -7.09
N HIS A 58 -2.34 -3.46 -7.33
CA HIS A 58 -3.06 -3.61 -8.60
C HIS A 58 -4.12 -2.52 -8.78
N ARG A 59 -4.84 -2.19 -7.72
CA ARG A 59 -5.81 -1.08 -7.79
C ARG A 59 -5.13 0.25 -8.07
N SER A 60 -3.90 0.44 -7.55
CA SER A 60 -3.10 1.63 -7.84
C SER A 60 -2.76 1.72 -9.32
N LEU A 61 -2.31 0.62 -9.92
CA LEU A 61 -1.99 0.58 -11.34
C LEU A 61 -3.24 0.85 -12.19
N ASP A 62 -4.37 0.25 -11.82
CA ASP A 62 -5.63 0.48 -12.53
C ASP A 62 -5.99 1.97 -12.52
N ARG A 63 -5.88 2.60 -11.36
CA ARG A 63 -6.21 4.03 -11.22
C ARG A 63 -5.28 4.91 -12.04
N LEU A 64 -3.98 4.66 -11.94
CA LEU A 64 -3.00 5.43 -12.70
C LEU A 64 -3.23 5.31 -14.20
N ARG A 65 -3.45 4.09 -14.68
CA ARG A 65 -3.70 3.83 -16.10
C ARG A 65 -5.00 4.46 -16.55
N GLY A 66 -6.04 4.40 -15.70
CA GLY A 66 -7.31 5.06 -15.97
C GLY A 66 -7.20 6.56 -16.10
N ASN A 67 -6.17 7.16 -15.46
CA ASN A 67 -5.89 8.59 -15.54
C ASN A 67 -4.83 8.92 -16.61
N GLY A 68 -4.47 7.96 -17.45
CA GLY A 68 -3.57 8.22 -18.58
C GLY A 68 -2.11 7.89 -18.36
N TRP A 69 -1.73 7.37 -17.18
CA TRP A 69 -0.35 6.97 -16.92
C TRP A 69 0.02 5.78 -17.82
N LYS A 70 1.19 5.86 -18.46
CA LYS A 70 1.61 4.89 -19.47
C LYS A 70 2.55 3.82 -18.95
N GLY A 71 2.68 3.67 -17.63
CA GLY A 71 3.61 2.74 -17.04
C GLY A 71 4.94 3.39 -16.68
N TRP A 72 5.10 4.68 -16.91
CA TRP A 72 6.30 5.46 -16.60
C TRP A 72 5.91 6.92 -16.41
N GLY A 73 6.82 7.68 -15.83
CA GLY A 73 6.62 9.09 -15.61
C GLY A 73 6.26 9.42 -14.15
N PRO A 74 6.33 10.69 -13.79
CA PRO A 74 6.19 11.10 -12.40
C PRO A 74 4.78 10.90 -11.86
N VAL A 75 4.72 10.51 -10.58
CA VAL A 75 3.48 10.41 -9.79
C VAL A 75 3.78 11.13 -8.47
N PRO A 76 3.72 12.47 -8.45
CA PRO A 76 4.18 13.21 -7.28
C PRO A 76 3.28 13.02 -6.06
N PHE A 77 3.90 12.78 -4.91
CA PHE A 77 3.20 12.59 -3.63
C PHE A 77 2.50 13.88 -3.19
N SER A 78 3.01 15.03 -3.61
CA SER A 78 2.40 16.32 -3.28
C SER A 78 1.00 16.49 -3.87
N HIS A 79 0.68 15.75 -4.93
CA HIS A 79 -0.67 15.72 -5.48
C HIS A 79 -1.49 14.74 -4.65
N GLU A 80 -2.42 15.24 -3.85
CA GLU A 80 -3.13 14.44 -2.85
C GLU A 80 -3.71 13.11 -3.37
N PRO A 81 -4.38 13.08 -4.54
CA PRO A 81 -4.91 11.82 -5.04
C PRO A 81 -3.87 10.73 -5.25
N ASN A 82 -2.59 11.09 -5.40
CA ASN A 82 -1.51 10.13 -5.59
C ASN A 82 -1.05 9.50 -4.27
N GLN A 83 -1.38 10.09 -3.12
CA GLN A 83 -0.84 9.63 -1.84
C GLN A 83 -1.29 8.21 -1.52
N GLY A 84 -2.57 7.92 -1.71
CA GLY A 84 -3.09 6.55 -1.49
C GLY A 84 -2.48 5.55 -2.46
N VAL A 85 -2.27 5.95 -3.71
CA VAL A 85 -1.61 5.13 -4.73
C VAL A 85 -0.21 4.76 -4.29
N LEU A 86 0.60 5.77 -3.93
CA LEU A 86 1.99 5.53 -3.54
C LEU A 86 2.09 4.74 -2.23
N ARG A 87 1.17 4.97 -1.27
CA ARG A 87 1.12 4.19 -0.04
C ARG A 87 0.83 2.71 -0.32
N ALA A 88 -0.07 2.43 -1.25
CA ALA A 88 -0.38 1.04 -1.61
C ALA A 88 0.83 0.35 -2.26
N ILE A 89 1.56 1.07 -3.11
CA ILE A 89 2.78 0.55 -3.71
C ILE A 89 3.83 0.28 -2.62
N ALA A 90 4.02 1.23 -1.70
CA ALA A 90 4.98 1.07 -0.61
C ALA A 90 4.61 -0.09 0.33
N ALA A 91 3.31 -0.28 0.59
CA ALA A 91 2.86 -1.39 1.42
C ALA A 91 3.28 -2.74 0.82
N LEU A 92 3.22 -2.87 -0.49
CA LEU A 92 3.72 -4.09 -1.15
C LEU A 92 5.22 -4.25 -0.92
N GLY A 93 5.98 -3.17 -0.98
CA GLY A 93 7.41 -3.20 -0.67
C GLY A 93 7.67 -3.71 0.73
N HIS A 94 6.98 -3.17 1.72
CA HIS A 94 7.13 -3.62 3.11
C HIS A 94 6.74 -5.08 3.28
N ALA A 95 5.64 -5.51 2.67
CA ALA A 95 5.19 -6.90 2.79
C ALA A 95 6.16 -7.86 2.08
N ALA A 96 6.67 -7.48 0.91
CA ALA A 96 7.67 -8.27 0.20
C ALA A 96 8.93 -8.45 1.04
N LYS A 97 9.40 -7.37 1.65
CA LYS A 97 10.56 -7.43 2.55
C LYS A 97 10.31 -8.39 3.70
N ALA A 98 9.12 -8.31 4.31
CA ALA A 98 8.77 -9.11 5.47
C ALA A 98 8.76 -10.62 5.16
N ILE A 99 8.35 -11.01 3.95
CA ILE A 99 8.34 -12.44 3.58
C ILE A 99 9.65 -12.90 2.92
N GLY A 100 10.63 -12.00 2.78
CA GLY A 100 11.92 -12.33 2.19
C GLY A 100 11.97 -12.29 0.67
N GLU A 101 10.99 -11.67 0.03
CA GLU A 101 10.97 -11.50 -1.42
C GLU A 101 11.76 -10.25 -1.80
N ASP A 102 13.08 -10.34 -1.71
CA ASP A 102 13.96 -9.18 -1.83
C ASP A 102 13.94 -8.56 -3.23
N ASP A 103 13.85 -9.37 -4.27
CA ASP A 103 13.79 -8.86 -5.65
C ASP A 103 12.54 -7.99 -5.86
N GLU A 104 11.42 -8.40 -5.27
CA GLU A 104 10.19 -7.62 -5.36
C GLU A 104 10.31 -6.33 -4.56
N TYR A 105 10.93 -6.39 -3.39
CA TYR A 105 11.19 -5.16 -2.62
C TYR A 105 12.02 -4.17 -3.44
N ASP A 106 13.09 -4.66 -4.09
CA ASP A 106 13.96 -3.81 -4.89
C ASP A 106 13.21 -3.21 -6.07
N ARG A 107 12.35 -4.00 -6.72
CA ARG A 107 11.53 -3.54 -7.84
C ARG A 107 10.57 -2.42 -7.40
N ILE A 108 9.93 -2.60 -6.24
CA ILE A 108 9.01 -1.60 -5.70
C ILE A 108 9.76 -0.32 -5.31
N ARG A 109 10.94 -0.48 -4.69
CA ARG A 109 11.76 0.68 -4.32
C ARG A 109 12.13 1.49 -5.56
N GLN A 110 12.51 0.82 -6.64
CA GLN A 110 12.84 1.49 -7.89
C GLN A 110 11.62 2.18 -8.49
N MET A 111 10.46 1.52 -8.45
CA MET A 111 9.22 2.08 -8.96
C MET A 111 8.84 3.38 -8.22
N LEU A 112 8.95 3.38 -6.89
CA LEU A 112 8.69 4.58 -6.09
C LEU A 112 9.69 5.67 -6.40
N SER A 113 10.96 5.32 -6.55
CA SER A 113 12.01 6.29 -6.89
C SER A 113 11.74 6.93 -8.24
N ASP A 114 11.31 6.15 -9.23
CA ASP A 114 10.98 6.67 -10.56
C ASP A 114 9.74 7.56 -10.54
N ALA A 115 8.76 7.21 -9.70
CA ALA A 115 7.51 7.96 -9.60
C ALA A 115 7.72 9.29 -8.85
N ASP A 116 8.41 9.22 -7.71
CA ASP A 116 8.72 10.37 -6.87
C ASP A 116 9.86 9.99 -5.91
N PRO A 117 11.09 10.45 -6.18
CA PRO A 117 12.24 10.06 -5.34
C PRO A 117 12.02 10.32 -3.85
N ASP A 118 11.33 11.40 -3.49
CA ASP A 118 11.09 11.74 -2.10
C ASP A 118 10.16 10.73 -1.41
N SER A 119 9.32 10.04 -2.17
CA SER A 119 8.39 9.06 -1.60
C SER A 119 9.11 7.86 -0.99
N VAL A 120 10.33 7.55 -1.46
CA VAL A 120 11.11 6.44 -0.91
C VAL A 120 11.43 6.72 0.56
N ALA A 121 11.95 7.91 0.86
CA ALA A 121 12.27 8.28 2.24
C ALA A 121 11.01 8.40 3.10
N THR A 122 9.92 8.91 2.54
CA THR A 122 8.69 9.13 3.28
C THR A 122 7.94 7.85 3.59
N LEU A 123 7.89 6.91 2.63
CA LEU A 123 6.98 5.76 2.71
C LEU A 123 7.70 4.43 2.95
N LEU A 124 8.95 4.30 2.49
CA LEU A 124 9.64 3.02 2.55
C LEU A 124 10.74 3.00 3.62
N ASP A 125 11.46 4.10 3.78
CA ASP A 125 12.53 4.23 4.79
C ASP A 125 12.04 4.86 6.13
#